data_6e6171ee38b1dfa28516c1a23732a0e7
#
_entry.id   6e6171ee38b1dfa28516c1a23732a0e7
#
_cell.length_a   1.000
_cell.length_b   1.000
_cell.length_c   1.000
_cell.angle_alpha   90.00
_cell.angle_beta   90.00
_cell.angle_gamma   90.00
#
_symmetry.space_group_name_H-M   'P 1'
#
loop_
_entity.id
_entity.type
_entity.pdbx_description
1 polymer ?
#
loop_
_entity_poly.entity_id
_entity_poly.type
_entity_poly.pdbx_seq_one_letter_code
_entity_poly.pdbx_strand_id
1 'polypeptide(L)'
;MASITSRTSLSAIGCLAWTLVWSAAPGPPESGPALYRLTTETGMPHLEENLRYTTTHTRRCLDRAALFTAFPILTHPALQGCRLADPTPQDDLVRYDLTCDGTHGTTGQAIWRIDRQQLRGTLNVKLGGKNMTFYQRITAVYQGSCKG
;
A
#
# COMPACT_ATOMS: atom_id res chain seq x y z
N MET A 1 64.92 55.81 16.64
CA MET A 1 64.24 55.17 15.49
C MET A 1 63.79 53.79 15.95
N ALA A 2 62.55 53.63 16.29
CA ALA A 2 62.00 52.37 16.81
C ALA A 2 60.90 51.88 15.87
N SER A 3 61.14 50.71 15.22
CA SER A 3 60.14 50.05 14.39
C SER A 3 59.30 49.13 15.23
N ILE A 4 57.99 49.39 15.24
CA ILE A 4 56.98 48.56 15.89
C ILE A 4 56.38 47.63 14.82
N THR A 5 56.64 46.33 14.96
CA THR A 5 56.01 45.28 14.13
C THR A 5 54.77 44.76 14.83
N SER A 6 53.61 45.11 14.30
CA SER A 6 52.32 44.60 14.74
C SER A 6 52.06 43.19 14.16
N ARG A 7 51.86 42.18 15.02
CA ARG A 7 51.44 40.83 14.67
C ARG A 7 49.92 40.74 14.79
N THR A 8 49.21 40.66 13.70
CA THR A 8 47.77 40.35 13.66
C THR A 8 47.57 38.83 13.68
N SER A 9 46.97 38.32 14.76
CA SER A 9 46.55 36.96 14.91
C SER A 9 45.18 36.79 14.21
N LEU A 10 45.11 36.00 13.11
CA LEU A 10 43.85 35.54 12.53
C LEU A 10 43.37 34.31 13.29
N SER A 11 42.30 34.47 14.09
CA SER A 11 41.57 33.33 14.65
C SER A 11 40.62 32.77 13.59
N ALA A 12 40.95 31.57 13.10
CA ALA A 12 40.08 30.82 12.24
C ALA A 12 38.95 30.17 13.07
N ILE A 13 37.73 30.69 12.96
CA ILE A 13 36.53 30.08 13.53
C ILE A 13 36.08 28.99 12.57
N GLY A 14 36.39 27.74 12.92
CA GLY A 14 35.92 26.58 12.18
C GLY A 14 34.41 26.34 12.39
N CYS A 15 33.58 26.70 11.43
CA CYS A 15 32.17 26.28 11.39
C CYS A 15 32.08 24.78 11.07
N LEU A 16 31.84 23.95 12.10
CA LEU A 16 31.44 22.57 11.96
C LEU A 16 30.00 22.54 11.42
N ALA A 17 29.85 22.43 10.10
CA ALA A 17 28.58 22.18 9.45
C ALA A 17 28.16 20.72 9.73
N TRP A 18 27.24 20.51 10.65
CA TRP A 18 26.59 19.23 10.85
C TRP A 18 25.62 18.99 9.69
N THR A 19 26.04 18.20 8.71
CA THR A 19 25.17 17.70 7.67
C THR A 19 24.28 16.60 8.25
N LEU A 20 23.03 16.95 8.53
CA LEU A 20 21.97 15.98 8.85
C LEU A 20 21.71 15.16 7.58
N VAL A 21 22.31 13.99 7.50
CA VAL A 21 21.98 12.99 6.47
C VAL A 21 20.60 12.41 6.81
N TRP A 22 19.57 12.90 6.17
CA TRP A 22 18.26 12.28 6.22
C TRP A 22 18.34 10.98 5.40
N SER A 23 18.52 9.86 6.09
CA SER A 23 18.35 8.54 5.50
C SER A 23 16.87 8.35 5.19
N ALA A 24 16.49 8.46 3.93
CA ALA A 24 15.17 8.07 3.47
C ALA A 24 14.98 6.58 3.80
N ALA A 25 13.87 6.22 4.45
CA ALA A 25 13.55 4.84 4.73
C ALA A 25 13.47 4.08 3.38
N PRO A 26 14.04 2.86 3.29
CA PRO A 26 13.98 2.07 2.07
C PRO A 26 12.52 1.79 1.73
N GLY A 27 12.13 2.04 0.47
CA GLY A 27 10.83 1.69 -0.05
C GLY A 27 10.66 0.17 -0.21
N PRO A 28 9.44 -0.30 -0.48
CA PRO A 28 9.20 -1.72 -0.74
C PRO A 28 10.00 -2.18 -1.96
N PRO A 29 10.55 -3.42 -1.94
CA PRO A 29 11.28 -3.96 -3.06
C PRO A 29 10.35 -4.11 -4.28
N GLU A 30 10.88 -3.88 -5.48
CA GLU A 30 10.14 -4.08 -6.72
C GLU A 30 9.90 -5.57 -7.01
N SER A 31 10.75 -6.45 -6.51
CA SER A 31 10.69 -7.89 -6.71
C SER A 31 10.95 -8.65 -5.40
N GLY A 32 10.33 -9.82 -5.29
CA GLY A 32 10.45 -10.73 -4.14
C GLY A 32 9.50 -10.43 -2.98
N PRO A 33 9.41 -11.38 -2.03
CA PRO A 33 8.52 -11.26 -0.89
C PRO A 33 9.02 -10.23 0.13
N ALA A 34 8.09 -9.45 0.63
CA ALA A 34 8.33 -8.46 1.68
C ALA A 34 7.28 -8.57 2.78
N LEU A 35 7.67 -8.19 4.00
CA LEU A 35 6.76 -8.13 5.13
C LEU A 35 5.94 -6.85 5.05
N TYR A 36 4.62 -7.00 5.01
CA TYR A 36 3.67 -5.88 5.04
C TYR A 36 2.79 -5.95 6.28
N ARG A 37 2.52 -4.78 6.85
CA ARG A 37 1.40 -4.58 7.75
C ARG A 37 0.20 -4.15 6.91
N LEU A 38 -0.86 -4.97 6.93
CA LEU A 38 -2.08 -4.74 6.18
C LEU A 38 -3.17 -4.22 7.12
N THR A 39 -3.79 -3.12 6.75
CA THR A 39 -5.06 -2.66 7.31
C THR A 39 -6.13 -2.88 6.25
N THR A 40 -7.12 -3.69 6.56
CA THR A 40 -8.23 -4.01 5.65
C THR A 40 -9.51 -3.44 6.22
N GLU A 41 -10.18 -2.61 5.43
CA GLU A 41 -11.49 -2.02 5.72
C GLU A 41 -12.52 -2.60 4.76
N THR A 42 -13.61 -3.16 5.28
CA THR A 42 -14.71 -3.67 4.48
C THR A 42 -15.96 -2.86 4.75
N GLY A 43 -16.59 -2.35 3.70
CA GLY A 43 -17.83 -1.61 3.78
C GLY A 43 -18.94 -2.31 3.00
N MET A 44 -20.07 -2.54 3.68
CA MET A 44 -21.32 -3.09 3.12
C MET A 44 -22.46 -2.13 3.38
N PRO A 45 -22.69 -1.13 2.51
CA PRO A 45 -23.64 -0.03 2.78
C PRO A 45 -25.09 -0.46 3.04
N HIS A 46 -25.46 -1.69 2.66
CA HIS A 46 -26.82 -2.21 2.80
C HIS A 46 -27.07 -2.95 4.12
N LEU A 47 -26.03 -3.11 4.95
CA LEU A 47 -26.20 -3.71 6.28
C LEU A 47 -26.52 -2.67 7.35
N GLU A 48 -26.97 -3.14 8.50
CA GLU A 48 -27.13 -2.30 9.68
C GLU A 48 -25.81 -1.63 10.08
N GLU A 49 -25.88 -0.48 10.73
CA GLU A 49 -24.73 0.40 10.93
C GLU A 49 -23.56 -0.25 11.67
N ASN A 50 -23.85 -1.12 12.65
CA ASN A 50 -22.86 -1.87 13.42
C ASN A 50 -22.18 -3.02 12.64
N LEU A 51 -22.77 -3.48 11.52
CA LEU A 51 -22.26 -4.52 10.64
C LEU A 51 -21.73 -3.96 9.30
N ARG A 52 -21.95 -2.67 9.09
CA ARG A 52 -21.67 -1.99 7.83
C ARG A 52 -20.18 -1.83 7.55
N TYR A 53 -19.37 -1.66 8.60
CA TYR A 53 -17.94 -1.39 8.49
C TYR A 53 -17.14 -2.26 9.44
N THR A 54 -16.13 -2.94 8.90
CA THR A 54 -15.17 -3.70 9.70
C THR A 54 -13.76 -3.32 9.31
N THR A 55 -12.87 -3.23 10.31
CA THR A 55 -11.45 -2.99 10.09
C THR A 55 -10.64 -4.10 10.74
N THR A 56 -9.70 -4.69 10.00
CA THR A 56 -8.80 -5.72 10.49
C THR A 56 -7.34 -5.34 10.24
N HIS A 57 -6.45 -5.83 11.10
CA HIS A 57 -5.01 -5.62 11.00
C HIS A 57 -4.28 -6.96 10.98
N THR A 58 -3.43 -7.15 9.97
CA THR A 58 -2.63 -8.38 9.84
C THR A 58 -1.20 -8.05 9.39
N ARG A 59 -0.28 -9.00 9.61
CA ARG A 59 1.07 -8.94 9.04
C ARG A 59 1.24 -10.14 8.12
N ARG A 60 1.70 -9.92 6.91
CA ARG A 60 1.88 -10.96 5.91
C ARG A 60 3.15 -10.74 5.10
N CYS A 61 3.81 -11.83 4.79
CA CYS A 61 4.88 -11.89 3.81
C CYS A 61 4.28 -12.17 2.44
N LEU A 62 4.39 -11.22 1.53
CA LEU A 62 3.79 -11.29 0.20
C LEU A 62 4.76 -10.67 -0.81
N ASP A 63 4.83 -11.25 -1.99
CA ASP A 63 5.32 -10.52 -3.16
C ASP A 63 4.27 -9.51 -3.64
N ARG A 64 4.67 -8.63 -4.54
CA ARG A 64 3.78 -7.56 -5.02
C ARG A 64 2.56 -8.10 -5.77
N ALA A 65 2.73 -9.17 -6.57
CA ALA A 65 1.63 -9.77 -7.32
C ALA A 65 0.61 -10.41 -6.37
N ALA A 66 1.08 -11.18 -5.38
CA ALA A 66 0.22 -11.76 -4.35
C ALA A 66 -0.48 -10.68 -3.50
N LEU A 67 0.20 -9.57 -3.18
CA LEU A 67 -0.41 -8.44 -2.47
C LEU A 67 -1.57 -7.83 -3.26
N PHE A 68 -1.41 -7.63 -4.57
CA PHE A 68 -2.41 -6.97 -5.41
C PHE A 68 -3.70 -7.78 -5.55
N THR A 69 -3.65 -9.09 -5.30
CA THR A 69 -4.81 -9.98 -5.31
C THR A 69 -5.28 -10.41 -3.92
N ALA A 70 -4.63 -9.93 -2.86
CA ALA A 70 -4.84 -10.37 -1.47
C ALA A 70 -6.07 -9.75 -0.79
N PHE A 71 -7.17 -9.53 -1.49
CA PHE A 71 -8.41 -9.06 -0.87
C PHE A 71 -9.12 -10.21 -0.16
N PRO A 72 -9.22 -10.21 1.20
CA PRO A 72 -9.82 -11.32 1.94
C PRO A 72 -11.26 -11.64 1.54
N ILE A 73 -12.01 -10.65 1.08
CA ILE A 73 -13.40 -10.85 0.65
C ILE A 73 -13.53 -11.82 -0.53
N LEU A 74 -12.50 -11.99 -1.35
CA LEU A 74 -12.50 -12.93 -2.47
C LEU A 74 -12.58 -14.39 -2.02
N THR A 75 -12.30 -14.69 -0.75
CA THR A 75 -12.47 -16.03 -0.17
C THR A 75 -13.89 -16.30 0.33
N HIS A 76 -14.76 -15.29 0.30
CA HIS A 76 -16.14 -15.44 0.73
C HIS A 76 -16.93 -16.33 -0.24
N PRO A 77 -17.81 -17.25 0.22
CA PRO A 77 -18.57 -18.17 -0.62
C PRO A 77 -19.37 -17.48 -1.72
N ALA A 78 -19.88 -16.26 -1.50
CA ALA A 78 -20.63 -15.50 -2.51
C ALA A 78 -19.74 -15.04 -3.71
N LEU A 79 -18.41 -15.11 -3.56
CA LEU A 79 -17.43 -14.78 -4.61
C LEU A 79 -16.62 -16.00 -5.05
N GLN A 80 -17.10 -17.19 -4.73
CA GLN A 80 -16.47 -18.42 -5.18
C GLN A 80 -16.42 -18.45 -6.73
N GLY A 81 -15.26 -18.74 -7.29
CA GLY A 81 -15.02 -18.67 -8.74
C GLY A 81 -14.71 -17.27 -9.26
N CYS A 82 -14.67 -16.25 -8.40
CA CYS A 82 -14.20 -14.92 -8.77
C CYS A 82 -12.70 -14.76 -8.52
N ARG A 83 -12.02 -14.11 -9.45
CA ARG A 83 -10.59 -13.77 -9.35
C ARG A 83 -10.31 -12.41 -9.97
N LEU A 84 -9.28 -11.76 -9.51
CA LEU A 84 -8.75 -10.55 -10.15
C LEU A 84 -7.83 -10.97 -11.29
N ALA A 85 -8.10 -10.45 -12.49
CA ALA A 85 -7.39 -10.76 -13.73
C ALA A 85 -7.03 -9.47 -14.47
N ASP A 86 -6.27 -9.62 -15.55
CA ASP A 86 -5.98 -8.59 -16.55
C ASP A 86 -5.38 -7.29 -15.94
N PRO A 87 -4.20 -7.39 -15.28
CA PRO A 87 -3.55 -6.23 -14.72
C PRO A 87 -3.23 -5.19 -15.79
N THR A 88 -3.78 -4.00 -15.63
CA THR A 88 -3.53 -2.85 -16.50
C THR A 88 -2.77 -1.80 -15.71
N PRO A 89 -1.44 -1.68 -15.90
CA PRO A 89 -0.65 -0.64 -15.27
C PRO A 89 -0.90 0.70 -15.95
N GLN A 90 -0.99 1.76 -15.15
CA GLN A 90 -1.13 3.14 -15.62
C GLN A 90 -0.45 4.07 -14.61
N ASP A 91 0.73 4.57 -14.92
CA ASP A 91 1.55 5.42 -14.07
C ASP A 91 1.78 4.80 -12.66
N ASP A 92 1.24 5.43 -11.63
CA ASP A 92 1.27 4.99 -10.23
C ASP A 92 0.11 4.07 -9.84
N LEU A 93 -0.72 3.67 -10.81
CA LEU A 93 -1.90 2.83 -10.61
C LEU A 93 -1.74 1.48 -11.29
N VAL A 94 -2.34 0.46 -10.69
CA VAL A 94 -2.58 -0.83 -11.34
C VAL A 94 -4.04 -1.20 -11.14
N ARG A 95 -4.71 -1.50 -12.25
CA ARG A 95 -6.12 -1.89 -12.27
C ARG A 95 -6.23 -3.37 -12.56
N TYR A 96 -7.18 -4.03 -11.91
CA TYR A 96 -7.58 -5.41 -12.15
C TYR A 96 -9.09 -5.47 -12.32
N ASP A 97 -9.55 -6.28 -13.26
CA ASP A 97 -10.97 -6.59 -13.39
C ASP A 97 -11.31 -7.85 -12.61
N LEU A 98 -12.49 -7.88 -11.97
CA LEU A 98 -13.00 -9.05 -11.30
C LEU A 98 -13.69 -9.94 -12.34
N THR A 99 -13.12 -11.11 -12.57
CA THR A 99 -13.67 -12.14 -13.44
C THR A 99 -14.27 -13.25 -12.60
N CYS A 100 -15.52 -13.61 -12.87
CA CYS A 100 -16.25 -14.61 -12.10
C CYS A 100 -16.78 -15.71 -13.02
N ASP A 101 -16.44 -16.96 -12.73
CA ASP A 101 -16.91 -18.11 -13.48
C ASP A 101 -18.32 -18.51 -12.99
N GLY A 102 -19.32 -18.48 -13.89
CA GLY A 102 -20.69 -18.95 -13.62
C GLY A 102 -21.50 -18.11 -12.62
N THR A 103 -21.04 -16.95 -12.24
CA THR A 103 -21.77 -16.07 -11.32
C THR A 103 -22.67 -15.12 -12.08
N HIS A 104 -23.90 -15.06 -11.72
CA HIS A 104 -25.01 -14.34 -12.34
C HIS A 104 -24.83 -12.81 -12.35
N GLY A 105 -23.86 -12.31 -13.16
CA GLY A 105 -23.66 -10.88 -13.37
C GLY A 105 -22.91 -10.16 -12.23
N THR A 106 -22.14 -10.89 -11.40
CA THR A 106 -21.22 -10.27 -10.46
C THR A 106 -20.07 -9.61 -11.21
N THR A 107 -19.84 -8.33 -10.94
CA THR A 107 -18.78 -7.52 -11.56
C THR A 107 -18.01 -6.77 -10.48
N GLY A 108 -16.78 -6.38 -10.81
CA GLY A 108 -15.97 -5.60 -9.87
C GLY A 108 -14.67 -5.16 -10.48
N GLN A 109 -13.99 -4.32 -9.74
CA GLN A 109 -12.69 -3.79 -10.14
C GLN A 109 -11.84 -3.50 -8.90
N ALA A 110 -10.58 -3.90 -8.95
CA ALA A 110 -9.59 -3.49 -7.97
C ALA A 110 -8.65 -2.44 -8.58
N ILE A 111 -8.38 -1.39 -7.83
CA ILE A 111 -7.42 -0.35 -8.21
C ILE A 111 -6.41 -0.25 -7.09
N TRP A 112 -5.13 -0.41 -7.44
CA TRP A 112 -4.01 -0.20 -6.54
C TRP A 112 -3.29 1.09 -6.89
N ARG A 113 -3.04 1.92 -5.88
CA ARG A 113 -2.14 3.07 -5.97
C ARG A 113 -0.82 2.71 -5.32
N ILE A 114 0.25 2.97 -6.06
CA ILE A 114 1.62 2.68 -5.64
C ILE A 114 2.25 3.99 -5.17
N ASP A 115 2.46 4.13 -3.87
CA ASP A 115 3.15 5.24 -3.25
C ASP A 115 4.49 4.74 -2.67
N ARG A 116 5.45 5.63 -2.47
CA ARG A 116 6.78 5.30 -1.93
C ARG A 116 6.73 4.71 -0.52
N GLN A 117 5.74 5.06 0.29
CA GLN A 117 5.63 4.64 1.68
C GLN A 117 4.58 3.55 1.92
N GLN A 118 3.58 3.46 1.05
CA GLN A 118 2.46 2.56 1.21
C GLN A 118 1.79 2.23 -0.12
N LEU A 119 1.19 1.07 -0.17
CA LEU A 119 0.37 0.62 -1.27
C LEU A 119 -1.09 0.65 -0.82
N ARG A 120 -1.98 1.23 -1.61
CA ARG A 120 -3.41 1.30 -1.31
C ARG A 120 -4.21 0.64 -2.40
N GLY A 121 -4.94 -0.42 -2.03
CA GLY A 121 -5.85 -1.13 -2.92
C GLY A 121 -7.30 -0.86 -2.54
N THR A 122 -8.16 -0.71 -3.53
CA THR A 122 -9.62 -0.66 -3.34
C THR A 122 -10.26 -1.62 -4.32
N LEU A 123 -11.01 -2.59 -3.80
CA LEU A 123 -11.86 -3.48 -4.57
C LEU A 123 -13.31 -3.05 -4.40
N ASN A 124 -13.97 -2.75 -5.51
CA ASN A 124 -15.42 -2.49 -5.55
C ASN A 124 -16.08 -3.69 -6.24
N VAL A 125 -17.15 -4.19 -5.65
CA VAL A 125 -17.91 -5.33 -6.18
C VAL A 125 -19.39 -5.00 -6.21
N LYS A 126 -20.04 -5.37 -7.32
CA LYS A 126 -21.48 -5.41 -7.48
C LYS A 126 -21.90 -6.85 -7.65
N LEU A 127 -22.67 -7.39 -6.70
CA LEU A 127 -23.20 -8.76 -6.79
C LEU A 127 -24.32 -8.82 -7.82
N GLY A 128 -24.20 -9.81 -8.71
CA GLY A 128 -25.23 -10.09 -9.70
C GLY A 128 -26.54 -10.60 -9.07
N GLY A 129 -27.65 -10.32 -9.71
CA GLY A 129 -28.99 -10.74 -9.26
C GLY A 129 -29.55 -9.99 -8.05
N LYS A 130 -28.72 -9.26 -7.32
CA LYS A 130 -29.09 -8.38 -6.21
C LYS A 130 -28.38 -7.06 -6.40
N ASN A 131 -29.05 -5.95 -6.31
CA ASN A 131 -28.43 -4.64 -6.47
C ASN A 131 -27.56 -4.25 -5.25
N MET A 132 -26.72 -5.20 -4.81
CA MET A 132 -25.88 -5.08 -3.64
C MET A 132 -24.45 -4.76 -4.06
N THR A 133 -23.92 -3.69 -3.52
CA THR A 133 -22.53 -3.28 -3.71
C THR A 133 -21.79 -3.34 -2.38
N PHE A 134 -20.52 -3.73 -2.44
CA PHE A 134 -19.62 -3.58 -1.31
C PHE A 134 -18.24 -3.16 -1.78
N TYR A 135 -17.43 -2.70 -0.86
CA TYR A 135 -16.04 -2.41 -1.14
C TYR A 135 -15.12 -2.97 -0.05
N GLN A 136 -13.90 -3.24 -0.44
CA GLN A 136 -12.82 -3.54 0.48
C GLN A 136 -11.61 -2.68 0.16
N ARG A 137 -11.04 -2.01 1.17
CA ARG A 137 -9.82 -1.23 1.05
C ARG A 137 -8.70 -1.91 1.81
N ILE A 138 -7.52 -1.94 1.21
CA ILE A 138 -6.31 -2.43 1.85
C ILE A 138 -5.28 -1.32 1.82
N THR A 139 -4.72 -1.02 2.98
CA THR A 139 -3.51 -0.21 3.10
C THR A 139 -2.38 -1.14 3.53
N ALA A 140 -1.36 -1.27 2.68
CA ALA A 140 -0.18 -2.09 2.93
C ALA A 140 1.03 -1.20 3.19
N VAL A 141 1.59 -1.29 4.40
CA VAL A 141 2.80 -0.55 4.80
C VAL A 141 3.95 -1.53 4.90
N TYR A 142 5.00 -1.26 4.13
CA TYR A 142 6.23 -2.04 4.13
C TYR A 142 6.89 -2.03 5.52
N GLN A 143 7.30 -3.19 6.00
CA GLN A 143 7.91 -3.38 7.34
C GLN A 143 9.33 -3.95 7.27
N GLY A 144 9.79 -4.35 6.09
CA GLY A 144 11.09 -4.96 5.89
C GLY A 144 11.04 -6.27 5.12
N SER A 145 12.15 -7.00 5.14
CA SER A 145 12.24 -8.33 4.52
C SER A 145 11.46 -9.37 5.33
N CYS A 146 11.01 -10.40 4.64
CA CYS A 146 10.50 -11.59 5.30
C CYS A 146 11.64 -12.28 6.07
N LYS A 147 11.50 -12.44 7.36
CA LYS A 147 12.42 -13.32 8.11
C LYS A 147 11.98 -14.75 7.82
N GLY A 148 12.89 -15.54 7.22
CA GLY A 148 12.76 -16.97 7.10
C GLY A 148 12.77 -17.64 8.47
#